data_dd4bd70a21ef1096be3696a2d576c132
#
_entry.id   dd4bd70a21ef1096be3696a2d576c132
#
_cell.length_a   1.000
_cell.length_b   1.000
_cell.length_c   1.000
_cell.angle_alpha   90.00
_cell.angle_beta   90.00
_cell.angle_gamma   90.00
#
_symmetry.space_group_name_H-M   'P 1'
#
loop_
_entity.id
_entity.type
_entity.pdbx_description
1 polymer ?
#
loop_
_entity_poly.entity_id
_entity_poly.type
_entity_poly.pdbx_seq_one_letter_code
_entity_poly.pdbx_strand_id
1 'polypeptide(L)'
;MNPFYLKLKNALEHSEGDIWAETVLTGEHAGDKRLLVNTDKSKKKCCESVRDNDRVFRERIGRTPKLIICGAGHVSMPIIRIGKMLGFAVTVIEDRPKFADNARAAGADQVFCVPFREGLADIPGDSDSWFVIV
;
A
#
# COMPACT_ATOMS: atom_id res chain seq x y z
N MET A 1 10.80 18.05 17.20
CA MET A 1 10.61 16.97 16.18
C MET A 1 11.44 17.34 14.96
N ASN A 2 12.14 16.38 14.39
CA ASN A 2 12.97 16.62 13.21
C ASN A 2 12.07 17.07 12.02
N PRO A 3 12.44 18.16 11.31
CA PRO A 3 11.65 18.71 10.21
C PRO A 3 11.37 17.70 9.08
N PHE A 4 12.23 16.69 8.90
CA PHE A 4 12.00 15.62 7.94
C PHE A 4 10.73 14.82 8.27
N TYR A 5 10.54 14.41 9.51
CA TYR A 5 9.38 13.61 9.91
C TYR A 5 8.06 14.40 9.88
N LEU A 6 8.10 15.71 10.11
CA LEU A 6 6.93 16.56 9.92
C LEU A 6 6.51 16.63 8.44
N LYS A 7 7.50 16.82 7.54
CA LYS A 7 7.25 16.80 6.09
C LYS A 7 6.73 15.44 5.62
N LEU A 8 7.30 14.34 6.14
CA LEU A 8 6.88 12.99 5.82
C LEU A 8 5.43 12.75 6.26
N LYS A 9 5.08 13.09 7.49
CA LYS A 9 3.71 12.97 7.98
C LYS A 9 2.72 13.73 7.09
N ASN A 10 3.04 14.98 6.78
CA ASN A 10 2.20 15.83 5.93
C ASN A 10 2.05 15.26 4.51
N ALA A 11 3.14 14.71 3.95
CA ALA A 11 3.10 14.05 2.65
C ALA A 11 2.24 12.78 2.66
N LEU A 12 2.31 11.95 3.71
CA LEU A 12 1.48 10.75 3.86
C LEU A 12 -0.01 11.07 3.98
N GLU A 13 -0.35 12.20 4.61
CA GLU A 13 -1.73 12.63 4.81
C GLU A 13 -2.35 13.27 3.56
N HIS A 14 -1.55 13.96 2.74
CA HIS A 14 -2.08 14.83 1.68
C HIS A 14 -1.60 14.51 0.26
N SER A 15 -0.65 13.60 0.08
CA SER A 15 -0.11 13.26 -1.24
C SER A 15 -0.82 12.07 -1.87
N GLU A 16 -1.19 12.21 -3.13
CA GLU A 16 -1.71 11.09 -3.94
C GLU A 16 -0.60 10.26 -4.62
N GLY A 17 0.61 10.81 -4.72
CA GLY A 17 1.77 10.20 -5.34
C GLY A 17 2.57 9.27 -4.44
N ASP A 18 3.51 8.55 -5.03
CA ASP A 18 4.48 7.75 -4.30
C ASP A 18 5.43 8.66 -3.50
N ILE A 19 5.64 8.33 -2.24
CA ILE A 19 6.55 9.05 -1.35
C ILE A 19 7.82 8.23 -1.23
N TRP A 20 8.94 8.87 -1.53
CA TRP A 20 10.26 8.27 -1.42
C TRP A 20 11.11 9.03 -0.42
N ALA A 21 11.83 8.31 0.40
CA ALA A 21 12.88 8.86 1.24
C ALA A 21 14.25 8.52 0.65
N GLU A 22 15.11 9.51 0.52
CA GLU A 22 16.53 9.33 0.23
C GLU A 22 17.34 9.60 1.49
N THR A 23 18.27 8.68 1.80
CA THR A 23 19.24 8.85 2.87
C THR A 23 20.64 8.83 2.26
N VAL A 24 21.44 9.86 2.51
CA VAL A 24 22.85 9.92 2.08
C VAL A 24 23.67 8.99 3.00
N LEU A 25 24.41 8.06 2.40
CA LEU A 25 25.16 7.04 3.14
C LEU A 25 26.65 7.40 3.34
N THR A 26 27.22 8.22 2.44
CA THR A 26 28.65 8.56 2.43
C THR A 26 28.86 10.04 2.20
N GLY A 27 30.10 10.52 2.41
CA GLY A 27 30.46 11.90 2.18
C GLY A 27 30.17 12.83 3.34
N GLU A 28 30.34 14.14 3.10
CA GLU A 28 30.16 15.19 4.10
C GLU A 28 28.70 15.30 4.59
N HIS A 29 27.75 14.88 3.75
CA HIS A 29 26.31 14.90 4.03
C HIS A 29 25.76 13.54 4.48
N ALA A 30 26.60 12.63 4.93
CA ALA A 30 26.16 11.32 5.42
C ALA A 30 25.15 11.47 6.57
N GLY A 31 24.00 10.80 6.45
CA GLY A 31 22.88 10.89 7.38
C GLY A 31 21.80 11.89 6.98
N ASP A 32 22.04 12.77 6.01
CA ASP A 32 21.03 13.67 5.50
C ASP A 32 19.88 12.90 4.84
N LYS A 33 18.66 13.34 5.13
CA LYS A 33 17.45 12.75 4.59
C LYS A 33 16.68 13.75 3.73
N ARG A 34 16.20 13.27 2.58
CA ARG A 34 15.37 14.04 1.65
C ARG A 34 14.07 13.29 1.37
N LEU A 35 12.99 14.04 1.25
CA LEU A 35 11.70 13.51 0.86
C LEU A 35 11.43 13.87 -0.60
N LEU A 36 11.07 12.87 -1.39
CA LEU A 36 10.68 13.03 -2.78
C LEU A 36 9.23 12.56 -2.91
N VAL A 37 8.35 13.45 -3.35
CA VAL A 37 6.98 13.10 -3.74
C VAL A 37 6.98 13.03 -5.25
N ASN A 38 6.77 11.83 -5.79
CA ASN A 38 6.86 11.60 -7.23
C ASN A 38 5.53 11.08 -7.76
N THR A 39 5.01 11.75 -8.77
CA THR A 39 3.86 11.31 -9.56
C THR A 39 4.29 10.40 -10.74
N ASP A 40 5.59 10.30 -11.01
CA ASP A 40 6.13 9.51 -12.12
C ASP A 40 6.35 8.05 -11.73
N LYS A 41 5.58 7.17 -12.35
CA LYS A 41 5.58 5.71 -12.11
C LYS A 41 6.84 4.98 -12.59
N SER A 42 7.79 5.67 -13.24
CA SER A 42 8.95 5.04 -13.88
C SER A 42 10.10 4.65 -12.93
N LYS A 43 10.12 5.17 -11.70
CA LYS A 43 11.21 4.94 -10.73
C LYS A 43 10.75 4.09 -9.54
N LYS A 44 10.55 2.80 -9.78
CA LYS A 44 9.80 1.88 -8.89
C LYS A 44 10.64 1.01 -7.95
N LYS A 45 11.91 1.25 -7.70
CA LYS A 45 12.71 0.27 -6.93
C LYS A 45 13.45 0.90 -5.75
N CYS A 46 13.29 0.30 -4.56
CA CYS A 46 14.25 0.49 -3.46
C CYS A 46 15.64 0.09 -3.96
N CYS A 47 16.57 0.99 -3.92
CA CYS A 47 17.94 0.73 -4.40
C CYS A 47 18.95 1.68 -3.77
N GLU A 48 20.18 1.21 -3.73
CA GLU A 48 21.32 2.09 -3.58
C GLU A 48 21.68 2.66 -4.96
N SER A 49 22.01 3.92 -4.99
CA SER A 49 22.48 4.63 -6.18
C SER A 49 23.60 5.60 -5.80
N VAL A 50 24.36 6.04 -6.79
CA VAL A 50 25.38 7.08 -6.61
C VAL A 50 24.80 8.39 -7.14
N ARG A 51 24.87 9.45 -6.36
CA ARG A 51 24.47 10.80 -6.73
C ARG A 51 25.51 11.79 -6.21
N ASP A 52 26.01 12.63 -7.10
CA ASP A 52 27.01 13.64 -6.75
C ASP A 52 28.24 13.06 -5.99
N ASN A 53 28.69 11.87 -6.39
CA ASN A 53 29.76 11.07 -5.77
C ASN A 53 29.43 10.43 -4.42
N ASP A 54 28.24 10.64 -3.85
CA ASP A 54 27.78 10.02 -2.61
C ASP A 54 26.91 8.80 -2.89
N ARG A 55 27.03 7.78 -2.03
CA ARG A 55 26.09 6.68 -2.01
C ARG A 55 24.79 7.13 -1.33
N VAL A 56 23.68 6.86 -1.98
CA VAL A 56 22.35 7.23 -1.51
C VAL A 56 21.49 5.98 -1.43
N PHE A 57 20.84 5.79 -0.31
CA PHE A 57 19.80 4.79 -0.15
C PHE A 57 18.44 5.43 -0.38
N ARG A 58 17.66 4.81 -1.29
CA ARG A 58 16.31 5.25 -1.60
C ARG A 58 15.31 4.18 -1.19
N GLU A 59 14.35 4.55 -0.38
CA GLU A 59 13.25 3.69 0.04
C GLU A 59 11.90 4.34 -0.26
N ARG A 60 10.95 3.51 -0.66
CA ARG A 60 9.56 3.95 -0.79
C ARG A 60 8.89 3.86 0.58
N ILE A 61 8.37 4.98 1.04
CA ILE A 61 7.54 5.02 2.23
C ILE A 61 6.13 4.71 1.80
N GLY A 62 5.71 3.46 2.03
CA GLY A 62 4.51 2.90 1.47
C GLY A 62 3.24 3.45 2.09
N ARG A 63 2.20 3.48 1.28
CA ARG A 63 0.82 3.43 1.72
C ARG A 63 0.54 2.01 2.23
N THR A 64 -0.50 1.86 3.04
CA THR A 64 -0.99 0.54 3.44
C THR A 64 -1.30 -0.29 2.18
N PRO A 65 -0.66 -1.45 1.98
CA PRO A 65 -0.95 -2.28 0.82
C PRO A 65 -2.40 -2.76 0.87
N LYS A 66 -3.03 -2.89 -0.29
CA LYS A 66 -4.42 -3.29 -0.43
C LYS A 66 -4.51 -4.75 -0.85
N LEU A 67 -5.35 -5.52 -0.20
CA LEU A 67 -5.68 -6.87 -0.58
C LEU A 67 -7.16 -6.92 -0.98
N ILE A 68 -7.43 -7.11 -2.25
CA ILE A 68 -8.78 -7.22 -2.82
C ILE A 68 -9.07 -8.69 -3.06
N ILE A 69 -10.09 -9.21 -2.39
CA ILE A 69 -10.49 -10.63 -2.46
C ILE A 69 -11.83 -10.70 -3.18
N CYS A 70 -11.87 -11.41 -4.30
CA CYS A 70 -13.09 -11.72 -5.03
C CYS A 70 -13.60 -13.09 -4.61
N GLY A 71 -14.67 -13.10 -3.84
CA GLY A 71 -15.26 -14.27 -3.20
C GLY A 71 -15.06 -14.28 -1.69
N ALA A 72 -16.06 -14.78 -0.97
CA ALA A 72 -16.05 -14.86 0.50
C ALA A 72 -16.39 -16.27 0.99
N GLY A 73 -15.88 -17.28 0.27
CA GLY A 73 -15.99 -18.68 0.66
C GLY A 73 -15.06 -19.06 1.82
N HIS A 74 -14.98 -20.36 2.09
CA HIS A 74 -14.18 -20.88 3.21
C HIS A 74 -12.69 -20.53 3.10
N VAL A 75 -12.15 -20.48 1.88
CA VAL A 75 -10.74 -20.15 1.62
C VAL A 75 -10.45 -18.66 1.90
N SER A 76 -11.42 -17.78 1.68
CA SER A 76 -11.27 -16.36 1.91
C SER A 76 -11.10 -15.99 3.38
N MET A 77 -11.73 -16.74 4.28
CA MET A 77 -11.68 -16.42 5.72
C MET A 77 -10.26 -16.41 6.29
N PRO A 78 -9.42 -17.45 6.09
CA PRO A 78 -8.03 -17.39 6.53
C PRO A 78 -7.23 -16.34 5.76
N ILE A 79 -7.48 -16.10 4.47
CA ILE A 79 -6.79 -15.07 3.69
C ILE A 79 -7.05 -13.67 4.28
N ILE A 80 -8.29 -13.36 4.63
CA ILE A 80 -8.65 -12.10 5.30
C ILE A 80 -7.84 -11.92 6.59
N ARG A 81 -7.84 -12.93 7.46
CA ARG A 81 -7.14 -12.86 8.74
C ARG A 81 -5.64 -12.69 8.59
N ILE A 82 -5.02 -13.45 7.68
CA ILE A 82 -3.59 -13.34 7.38
C ILE A 82 -3.28 -11.97 6.78
N GLY A 83 -4.08 -11.48 5.83
CA GLY A 83 -3.93 -10.15 5.25
C GLY A 83 -3.96 -9.05 6.31
N LYS A 84 -4.90 -9.14 7.26
CA LYS A 84 -4.97 -8.22 8.40
C LYS A 84 -3.73 -8.30 9.31
N MET A 85 -3.25 -9.50 9.61
CA MET A 85 -2.02 -9.69 10.41
C MET A 85 -0.79 -9.11 9.73
N LEU A 86 -0.74 -9.13 8.39
CA LEU A 86 0.35 -8.57 7.59
C LEU A 86 0.20 -7.05 7.35
N GLY A 87 -0.86 -6.42 7.88
CA GLY A 87 -1.07 -4.98 7.76
C GLY A 87 -1.71 -4.53 6.44
N PHE A 88 -2.35 -5.42 5.69
CA PHE A 88 -3.11 -5.03 4.50
C PHE A 88 -4.43 -4.34 4.87
N ALA A 89 -4.84 -3.38 4.05
CA ALA A 89 -6.22 -2.96 3.96
C ALA A 89 -6.99 -3.99 3.13
N VAL A 90 -7.85 -4.77 3.78
CA VAL A 90 -8.54 -5.91 3.16
C VAL A 90 -9.93 -5.50 2.68
N THR A 91 -10.15 -5.60 1.38
CA THR A 91 -11.45 -5.39 0.74
C THR A 91 -11.95 -6.70 0.15
N VAL A 92 -13.21 -7.02 0.38
CA VAL A 92 -13.86 -8.23 -0.16
C VAL A 92 -15.02 -7.83 -1.06
N ILE A 93 -15.12 -8.49 -2.21
CA ILE A 93 -16.27 -8.40 -3.12
C ILE A 93 -16.94 -9.76 -3.12
N GLU A 94 -18.24 -9.78 -2.84
CA GLU A 94 -19.04 -11.02 -2.80
C GLU A 94 -20.48 -10.69 -3.18
N ASP A 95 -21.06 -11.46 -4.08
CA ASP A 95 -22.43 -11.23 -4.55
C ASP A 95 -23.51 -11.87 -3.67
N ARG A 96 -23.13 -12.80 -2.78
CA ARG A 96 -24.04 -13.51 -1.88
C ARG A 96 -24.03 -12.89 -0.48
N PRO A 97 -25.16 -12.35 0.02
CA PRO A 97 -25.21 -11.63 1.28
C PRO A 97 -24.65 -12.40 2.49
N LYS A 98 -25.03 -13.68 2.62
CA LYS A 98 -24.57 -14.53 3.73
C LYS A 98 -23.03 -14.67 3.78
N PHE A 99 -22.39 -14.78 2.63
CA PHE A 99 -20.93 -14.88 2.55
C PHE A 99 -20.26 -13.52 2.79
N ALA A 100 -20.88 -12.44 2.34
CA ALA A 100 -20.43 -11.07 2.66
C ALA A 100 -20.43 -10.83 4.18
N ASP A 101 -21.44 -11.31 4.90
CA ASP A 101 -21.48 -11.23 6.38
C ASP A 101 -20.35 -12.04 7.03
N ASN A 102 -20.03 -13.21 6.50
CA ASN A 102 -18.88 -13.98 6.97
C ASN A 102 -17.56 -13.23 6.79
N ALA A 103 -17.38 -12.52 5.67
CA ALA A 103 -16.19 -11.71 5.43
C ALA A 103 -16.08 -10.55 6.42
N ARG A 104 -17.18 -9.88 6.76
CA ARG A 104 -17.23 -8.85 7.81
C ARG A 104 -16.84 -9.44 9.17
N ALA A 105 -17.40 -10.59 9.52
CA ALA A 105 -17.08 -11.29 10.76
C ALA A 105 -15.61 -11.77 10.81
N ALA A 106 -14.99 -12.04 9.67
CA ALA A 106 -13.56 -12.41 9.57
C ALA A 106 -12.62 -11.21 9.73
N GLY A 107 -13.12 -9.97 9.72
CA GLY A 107 -12.36 -8.76 9.95
C GLY A 107 -11.91 -8.01 8.69
N ALA A 108 -12.57 -8.20 7.56
CA ALA A 108 -12.36 -7.37 6.38
C ALA A 108 -12.67 -5.91 6.68
N ASP A 109 -11.85 -4.98 6.15
CA ASP A 109 -12.04 -3.54 6.37
C ASP A 109 -13.22 -3.00 5.56
N GLN A 110 -13.39 -3.53 4.34
CA GLN A 110 -14.51 -3.18 3.47
C GLN A 110 -15.09 -4.45 2.83
N VAL A 111 -16.40 -4.51 2.73
CA VAL A 111 -17.10 -5.62 2.07
C VAL A 111 -18.18 -5.05 1.16
N PHE A 112 -18.03 -5.27 -0.12
CA PHE A 112 -18.99 -4.90 -1.15
C PHE A 112 -19.83 -6.13 -1.49
N CYS A 113 -21.14 -6.05 -1.19
CA CYS A 113 -22.09 -7.09 -1.53
C CYS A 113 -22.75 -6.75 -2.87
N VAL A 114 -21.99 -6.94 -3.94
CA VAL A 114 -22.37 -6.60 -5.33
C VAL A 114 -21.80 -7.64 -6.29
N PRO A 115 -22.30 -7.73 -7.53
CA PRO A 115 -21.68 -8.54 -8.57
C PRO A 115 -20.20 -8.20 -8.75
N PHE A 116 -19.35 -9.18 -8.97
CA PHE A 116 -17.90 -9.01 -9.06
C PHE A 116 -17.47 -7.95 -10.07
N ARG A 117 -18.15 -7.90 -11.23
CA ARG A 117 -17.85 -6.93 -12.28
C ARG A 117 -18.09 -5.48 -11.83
N GLU A 118 -19.14 -5.25 -11.07
CA GLU A 118 -19.46 -3.93 -10.53
C GLU A 118 -18.46 -3.55 -9.44
N GLY A 119 -18.24 -4.43 -8.47
CA GLY A 119 -17.30 -4.17 -7.38
C GLY A 119 -15.87 -3.93 -7.85
N LEU A 120 -15.41 -4.64 -8.89
CA LEU A 120 -14.09 -4.44 -9.47
C LEU A 120 -13.97 -3.13 -10.26
N ALA A 121 -15.06 -2.64 -10.86
CA ALA A 121 -15.05 -1.36 -11.59
C ALA A 121 -14.87 -0.16 -10.66
N ASP A 122 -15.38 -0.26 -9.43
CA ASP A 122 -15.33 0.81 -8.43
C ASP A 122 -14.04 0.83 -7.60
N ILE A 123 -13.22 -0.22 -7.68
CA ILE A 123 -11.96 -0.29 -6.92
C ILE A 123 -10.80 0.13 -7.81
N PRO A 124 -10.23 1.34 -7.61
CA PRO A 124 -9.04 1.75 -8.35
C PRO A 124 -7.85 0.89 -7.91
N GLY A 125 -7.36 0.06 -8.81
CA GLY A 125 -6.11 -0.66 -8.65
C GLY A 125 -4.92 0.28 -8.78
N ASP A 126 -3.95 0.13 -7.88
CA ASP A 126 -2.66 0.81 -7.93
C ASP A 126 -1.50 -0.20 -7.80
N SER A 127 -0.27 0.29 -7.70
CA SER A 127 0.91 -0.58 -7.56
C SER A 127 0.98 -1.33 -6.22
N ASP A 128 0.14 -0.96 -5.26
CA ASP A 128 0.05 -1.56 -3.92
C ASP A 128 -1.20 -2.43 -3.75
N SER A 129 -1.91 -2.68 -4.85
CA SER A 129 -3.12 -3.49 -4.87
C SER A 129 -2.82 -4.93 -5.31
N TRP A 130 -3.22 -5.87 -4.49
CA TRP A 130 -3.10 -7.31 -4.71
C TRP A 130 -4.50 -7.91 -4.86
N PHE A 131 -4.70 -8.68 -5.91
CA PHE A 131 -5.99 -9.31 -6.19
C PHE A 131 -5.90 -10.82 -5.98
N VAL A 132 -6.87 -11.37 -5.26
CA VAL A 132 -7.05 -12.81 -5.05
C VAL A 132 -8.47 -13.19 -5.49
N ILE A 133 -8.58 -14.17 -6.37
CA ILE A 133 -9.85 -14.68 -6.86
C ILE A 133 -10.02 -16.11 -6.33
N VAL A 134 -11.09 -16.37 -5.60
CA VAL A 134 -11.41 -17.66 -4.94
C VAL A 134 -12.87 -18.03 -5.10
#